data_e5835904d60b478b90971dfdd701f080
#
_entry.id   e5835904d60b478b90971dfdd701f080
#
_cell.length_a   1.000
_cell.length_b   1.000
_cell.length_c   1.000
_cell.angle_alpha   90.00
_cell.angle_beta   90.00
_cell.angle_gamma   90.00
#
_symmetry.space_group_name_H-M   'P 1'
#
loop_
_entity.id
_entity.type
_entity.pdbx_description
1 polymer ?
#
loop_
_entity_poly.entity_id
_entity_poly.type
_entity_poly.pdbx_seq_one_letter_code
_entity_poly.pdbx_strand_id
1 'polypeptide(L)'
;MVSNTYGIITVGPVQTLIAQARRTQDLWVGSQLLQRLIGTGVEAAQEAGAEIVTPDPTASAQGGSIPNRFLFRCGVDTSAETIIDRAREAVFTAWRTYAENTHIYFTNPRPNGLEMAINGEIWKRQIDPQYWLEFYSAVTTVEDNAHFGEGVFTPLMQQIGASKLVRVMPQHPDGEPGYKCSVTGEHEVLHNEPS
;
A
#
# COMPACT_ATOMS: atom_id res chain seq x y z
N MET A 1 15.88 -6.54 -32.24
CA MET A 1 14.71 -5.70 -31.97
C MET A 1 14.86 -5.20 -30.53
N VAL A 2 14.69 -3.92 -30.33
CA VAL A 2 14.74 -3.33 -28.98
C VAL A 2 13.36 -3.55 -28.36
N SER A 3 13.32 -4.11 -27.14
CA SER A 3 12.09 -4.32 -26.41
C SER A 3 12.12 -3.46 -25.13
N ASN A 4 10.97 -2.91 -24.78
CA ASN A 4 10.76 -2.15 -23.56
C ASN A 4 9.93 -2.97 -22.58
N THR A 5 10.35 -3.01 -21.32
CA THR A 5 9.60 -3.64 -20.24
C THR A 5 8.93 -2.58 -19.39
N TYR A 6 7.63 -2.74 -19.21
CA TYR A 6 6.79 -1.87 -18.39
C TYR A 6 6.21 -2.65 -17.22
N GLY A 7 6.05 -1.99 -16.09
CA GLY A 7 5.37 -2.55 -14.93
C GLY A 7 4.36 -1.58 -14.36
N ILE A 8 3.38 -2.13 -13.67
CA ILE A 8 2.41 -1.38 -12.90
C ILE A 8 2.36 -1.93 -11.48
N ILE A 9 2.29 -1.02 -10.51
CA ILE A 9 2.11 -1.36 -9.10
C ILE A 9 0.86 -0.66 -8.58
N THR A 10 0.06 -1.33 -7.78
CA THR A 10 -1.09 -0.76 -7.06
C THR A 10 -1.07 -1.16 -5.60
N VAL A 11 -1.39 -0.21 -4.73
CA VAL A 11 -1.43 -0.39 -3.27
C VAL A 11 -2.85 -0.14 -2.76
N GLY A 12 -3.32 -1.01 -1.89
CA GLY A 12 -4.62 -0.94 -1.21
C GLY A 12 -4.52 -1.38 0.24
N PRO A 13 -5.67 -1.58 0.90
CA PRO A 13 -7.04 -1.63 0.38
C PRO A 13 -7.73 -0.26 0.34
N VAL A 14 -8.16 0.20 -0.82
CA VAL A 14 -8.88 1.48 -0.96
C VAL A 14 -10.34 1.34 -0.52
N GLN A 15 -11.01 0.29 -1.00
CA GLN A 15 -12.44 0.09 -0.74
C GLN A 15 -12.73 -0.17 0.73
N THR A 16 -11.92 -0.96 1.41
CA THR A 16 -12.06 -1.24 2.84
C THR A 16 -11.89 0.03 3.67
N LEU A 17 -10.88 0.85 3.36
CA LEU A 17 -10.68 2.14 4.04
C LEU A 17 -11.87 3.08 3.87
N ILE A 18 -12.45 3.15 2.67
CA ILE A 18 -13.64 3.95 2.42
C ILE A 18 -14.85 3.41 3.20
N ALA A 19 -15.06 2.09 3.16
CA ALA A 19 -16.20 1.45 3.83
C ALA A 19 -16.15 1.57 5.36
N GLN A 20 -14.97 1.59 5.96
CA GLN A 20 -14.78 1.72 7.41
C GLN A 20 -14.79 3.18 7.89
N ALA A 21 -14.66 4.14 7.00
CA ALA A 21 -14.65 5.56 7.35
C ALA A 21 -16.04 6.02 7.79
N ARG A 22 -16.14 6.62 8.97
CA ARG A 22 -17.39 7.17 9.51
C ARG A 22 -17.50 8.67 9.42
N ARG A 23 -16.38 9.35 9.27
CA ARG A 23 -16.26 10.80 9.17
C ARG A 23 -15.47 11.17 7.92
N THR A 24 -15.73 12.34 7.39
CA THR A 24 -14.95 12.90 6.27
C THR A 24 -13.45 12.95 6.61
N GLN A 25 -13.12 13.19 7.87
CA GLN A 25 -11.74 13.19 8.35
C GLN A 25 -11.08 11.81 8.20
N ASP A 26 -11.80 10.72 8.47
CA ASP A 26 -11.27 9.36 8.34
C ASP A 26 -10.96 9.04 6.87
N LEU A 27 -11.84 9.44 5.95
CA LEU A 27 -11.62 9.34 4.50
C LEU A 27 -10.39 10.12 4.07
N TRP A 28 -10.24 11.34 4.55
CA TRP A 28 -9.11 12.18 4.22
C TRP A 28 -7.80 11.58 4.72
N VAL A 29 -7.75 11.14 5.98
CA VAL A 29 -6.56 10.50 6.58
C VAL A 29 -6.21 9.20 5.84
N GLY A 30 -7.19 8.35 5.54
CA GLY A 30 -6.96 7.12 4.77
C GLY A 30 -6.40 7.40 3.37
N SER A 31 -6.94 8.43 2.69
CA SER A 31 -6.42 8.87 1.39
C SER A 31 -4.98 9.39 1.49
N GLN A 32 -4.66 10.21 2.49
CA GLN A 32 -3.31 10.72 2.71
C GLN A 32 -2.33 9.60 3.05
N LEU A 33 -2.74 8.61 3.84
CA LEU A 33 -1.92 7.45 4.16
C LEU A 33 -1.56 6.67 2.90
N LEU A 34 -2.55 6.34 2.06
CA LEU A 34 -2.32 5.63 0.80
C LEU A 34 -1.42 6.42 -0.16
N GLN A 35 -1.63 7.74 -0.27
CA GLN A 35 -0.78 8.60 -1.10
C GLN A 35 0.68 8.59 -0.64
N ARG A 36 0.92 8.63 0.67
CA ARG A 36 2.28 8.56 1.22
C ARG A 36 2.92 7.20 0.99
N LEU A 37 2.19 6.12 1.20
CA LEU A 37 2.68 4.77 0.96
C LEU A 37 3.05 4.56 -0.52
N ILE A 38 2.19 4.97 -1.45
CA ILE A 38 2.49 4.84 -2.87
C ILE A 38 3.64 5.77 -3.29
N GLY A 39 3.72 6.97 -2.71
CA GLY A 39 4.84 7.90 -2.93
C GLY A 39 6.18 7.28 -2.56
N THR A 40 6.27 6.65 -1.39
CA THR A 40 7.48 5.90 -0.98
C THR A 40 7.82 4.77 -1.96
N GLY A 41 6.80 4.08 -2.48
CA GLY A 41 6.99 3.05 -3.52
C GLY A 41 7.51 3.62 -4.84
N VAL A 42 7.03 4.79 -5.25
CA VAL A 42 7.50 5.52 -6.45
C VAL A 42 8.96 5.92 -6.29
N GLU A 43 9.33 6.53 -5.16
CA GLU A 43 10.70 6.93 -4.86
C GLU A 43 11.66 5.74 -4.91
N ALA A 44 11.32 4.65 -4.24
CA ALA A 44 12.13 3.44 -4.23
C ALA A 44 12.25 2.78 -5.63
N ALA A 45 11.18 2.84 -6.44
CA ALA A 45 11.22 2.37 -7.82
C ALA A 45 12.18 3.21 -8.68
N GLN A 46 12.15 4.54 -8.54
CA GLN A 46 13.06 5.45 -9.23
C GLN A 46 14.52 5.20 -8.83
N GLU A 47 14.80 5.05 -7.53
CA GLU A 47 16.13 4.71 -7.02
C GLU A 47 16.64 3.34 -7.56
N ALA A 48 15.70 2.41 -7.81
CA ALA A 48 16.00 1.13 -8.44
C ALA A 48 16.13 1.21 -9.97
N GLY A 49 16.05 2.40 -10.57
CA GLY A 49 16.25 2.59 -12.01
C GLY A 49 14.96 2.56 -12.85
N ALA A 50 13.79 2.73 -12.23
CA ALA A 50 12.53 2.89 -12.96
C ALA A 50 12.37 4.31 -13.52
N GLU A 51 11.87 4.41 -14.73
CA GLU A 51 11.31 5.64 -15.28
C GLU A 51 9.79 5.65 -15.03
N ILE A 52 9.30 6.60 -14.23
CA ILE A 52 7.88 6.69 -13.92
C ILE A 52 7.12 7.29 -15.11
N VAL A 53 6.17 6.53 -15.62
CA VAL A 53 5.33 6.91 -16.76
C VAL A 53 4.05 7.61 -16.29
N THR A 54 3.46 7.15 -15.19
CA THR A 54 2.30 7.78 -14.54
C THR A 54 2.26 7.41 -13.06
N PRO A 55 1.90 8.32 -12.14
CA PRO A 55 1.58 9.73 -12.39
C PRO A 55 2.79 10.52 -12.89
N ASP A 56 2.53 11.69 -13.47
CA ASP A 56 3.60 12.60 -13.85
C ASP A 56 4.40 12.98 -12.59
N PRO A 57 5.72 12.73 -12.55
CA PRO A 57 6.56 13.04 -11.40
C PRO A 57 6.52 14.52 -11.00
N THR A 58 6.32 15.41 -11.99
CA THR A 58 6.24 16.85 -11.75
C THR A 58 4.94 17.27 -11.07
N ALA A 59 3.84 16.57 -11.33
CA ALA A 59 2.56 16.84 -10.68
C ALA A 59 2.60 16.51 -9.19
N SER A 60 3.32 15.45 -8.80
CA SER A 60 3.54 15.07 -7.39
C SER A 60 4.33 16.14 -6.63
N ALA A 61 5.37 16.69 -7.25
CA ALA A 61 6.19 17.76 -6.67
C ALA A 61 5.41 19.07 -6.46
N GLN A 62 4.33 19.29 -7.20
CA GLN A 62 3.46 20.46 -7.11
C GLN A 62 2.26 20.27 -6.14
N GLY A 63 2.26 19.22 -5.31
CA GLY A 63 1.19 18.94 -4.36
C GLY A 63 -0.03 18.26 -4.98
N GLY A 64 0.09 17.70 -6.18
CA GLY A 64 -0.94 16.90 -6.83
C GLY A 64 -1.20 15.59 -6.08
N SER A 65 -2.43 15.10 -6.17
CA SER A 65 -2.79 13.79 -5.60
C SER A 65 -2.13 12.67 -6.38
N ILE A 66 -1.39 11.81 -5.68
CA ILE A 66 -0.84 10.59 -6.26
C ILE A 66 -1.94 9.52 -6.20
N PRO A 67 -2.33 8.91 -7.34
CA PRO A 67 -3.26 7.78 -7.33
C PRO A 67 -2.63 6.57 -6.61
N ASN A 68 -3.45 5.64 -6.16
CA ASN A 68 -2.99 4.42 -5.46
C ASN A 68 -2.27 3.40 -6.37
N ARG A 69 -1.80 3.85 -7.53
CA ARG A 69 -1.04 3.06 -8.50
C ARG A 69 -0.09 3.93 -9.28
N PHE A 70 1.00 3.33 -9.72
CA PHE A 70 1.92 3.94 -10.68
C PHE A 70 2.36 2.94 -11.74
N LEU A 71 2.70 3.47 -12.90
CA LEU A 71 3.23 2.73 -14.04
C LEU A 71 4.66 3.20 -14.29
N PHE A 72 5.54 2.26 -14.53
CA PHE A 72 6.95 2.53 -14.79
C PHE A 72 7.46 1.77 -16.01
N ARG A 73 8.53 2.28 -16.61
CA ARG A 73 9.36 1.60 -17.59
C ARG A 73 10.67 1.20 -16.93
N CYS A 74 11.18 0.00 -17.22
CA CYS A 74 12.48 -0.42 -16.72
C CYS A 74 13.59 0.36 -17.41
N GLY A 75 14.60 0.75 -16.64
CA GLY A 75 15.86 1.24 -17.16
C GLY A 75 16.66 0.12 -17.84
N VAL A 76 17.74 0.52 -18.51
CA VAL A 76 18.54 -0.40 -19.39
C VAL A 76 19.14 -1.57 -18.61
N ASP A 77 19.52 -1.36 -17.35
CA ASP A 77 20.27 -2.34 -16.55
C ASP A 77 19.47 -2.88 -15.35
N THR A 78 18.15 -2.72 -15.34
CA THR A 78 17.33 -3.09 -14.20
C THR A 78 16.16 -3.97 -14.60
N SER A 79 15.93 -5.05 -13.84
CA SER A 79 14.76 -5.91 -14.04
C SER A 79 13.49 -5.34 -13.37
N ALA A 80 12.34 -5.63 -13.96
CA ALA A 80 11.05 -5.25 -13.37
C ALA A 80 10.86 -5.86 -11.98
N GLU A 81 11.35 -7.07 -11.74
CA GLU A 81 11.28 -7.76 -10.45
C GLU A 81 12.03 -6.98 -9.37
N THR A 82 13.26 -6.53 -9.66
CA THR A 82 14.05 -5.71 -8.73
C THR A 82 13.32 -4.43 -8.35
N ILE A 83 12.73 -3.75 -9.33
CA ILE A 83 11.96 -2.52 -9.10
C ILE A 83 10.73 -2.81 -8.21
N ILE A 84 9.98 -3.87 -8.53
CA ILE A 84 8.78 -4.26 -7.78
C ILE A 84 9.13 -4.63 -6.34
N ASP A 85 10.18 -5.40 -6.11
CA ASP A 85 10.58 -5.83 -4.77
C ASP A 85 11.07 -4.65 -3.93
N ARG A 86 11.85 -3.72 -4.51
CA ARG A 86 12.25 -2.49 -3.83
C ARG A 86 11.07 -1.62 -3.46
N ALA A 87 10.13 -1.43 -4.37
CA ALA A 87 8.92 -0.66 -4.09
C ALA A 87 8.06 -1.32 -3.01
N ARG A 88 7.91 -2.64 -3.03
CA ARG A 88 7.17 -3.39 -2.00
C ARG A 88 7.81 -3.24 -0.62
N GLU A 89 9.12 -3.46 -0.54
CA GLU A 89 9.86 -3.34 0.72
C GLU A 89 9.74 -1.92 1.31
N ALA A 90 9.86 -0.90 0.48
CA ALA A 90 9.72 0.49 0.90
C ALA A 90 8.32 0.80 1.42
N VAL A 91 7.27 0.37 0.71
CA VAL A 91 5.87 0.53 1.13
C VAL A 91 5.61 -0.18 2.47
N PHE A 92 6.07 -1.42 2.62
CA PHE A 92 5.87 -2.20 3.84
C PHE A 92 6.63 -1.62 5.03
N THR A 93 7.84 -1.11 4.80
CA THR A 93 8.63 -0.43 5.83
C THR A 93 7.98 0.89 6.25
N ALA A 94 7.51 1.69 5.31
CA ALA A 94 6.78 2.93 5.61
C ALA A 94 5.51 2.65 6.43
N TRP A 95 4.75 1.62 6.08
CA TRP A 95 3.57 1.20 6.84
C TRP A 95 3.94 0.86 8.30
N ARG A 96 4.97 0.02 8.51
CA ARG A 96 5.42 -0.33 9.87
C ARG A 96 5.84 0.90 10.67
N THR A 97 6.57 1.81 10.04
CA THR A 97 6.99 3.07 10.67
C THR A 97 5.80 3.92 11.10
N TYR A 98 4.76 4.06 10.25
CA TYR A 98 3.54 4.77 10.63
C TYR A 98 2.79 4.08 11.77
N ALA A 99 2.71 2.76 11.75
CA ALA A 99 2.08 1.99 12.81
C ALA A 99 2.83 2.13 14.13
N GLU A 100 4.15 2.00 14.15
CA GLU A 100 5.00 2.19 15.33
C GLU A 100 4.85 3.60 15.92
N ASN A 101 4.92 4.62 15.10
CA ASN A 101 4.73 6.01 15.54
C ASN A 101 3.33 6.23 16.14
N THR A 102 2.32 5.58 15.56
CA THR A 102 0.95 5.62 16.09
C THR A 102 0.87 4.92 17.44
N HIS A 103 1.49 3.75 17.59
CA HIS A 103 1.56 3.03 18.86
C HIS A 103 2.22 3.88 19.95
N ILE A 104 3.39 4.42 19.65
CA ILE A 104 4.13 5.31 20.57
C ILE A 104 3.26 6.51 20.97
N TYR A 105 2.56 7.12 20.02
CA TYR A 105 1.70 8.26 20.31
C TYR A 105 0.57 7.94 21.28
N PHE A 106 -0.01 6.74 21.21
CA PHE A 106 -1.13 6.35 22.09
C PHE A 106 -0.70 5.75 23.42
N THR A 107 0.48 5.11 23.49
CA THR A 107 0.99 4.48 24.72
C THR A 107 1.85 5.39 25.56
N ASN A 108 2.37 6.49 25.02
CA ASN A 108 3.11 7.46 25.83
C ASN A 108 2.16 8.25 26.75
N PRO A 109 2.55 8.46 28.01
CA PRO A 109 1.79 9.28 28.94
C PRO A 109 1.55 10.69 28.39
N ARG A 110 0.31 11.13 28.36
CA ARG A 110 -0.06 12.47 27.92
C ARG A 110 -0.10 13.43 29.10
N PRO A 111 0.05 14.76 28.88
CA PRO A 111 -0.04 15.77 29.94
C PRO A 111 -1.35 15.74 30.72
N ASN A 112 -2.43 15.21 30.12
CA ASN A 112 -3.75 15.02 30.76
C ASN A 112 -3.91 13.67 31.46
N GLY A 113 -2.85 12.87 31.59
CA GLY A 113 -2.87 11.57 32.27
C GLY A 113 -3.59 10.45 31.50
N LEU A 114 -4.02 10.67 30.25
CA LEU A 114 -4.60 9.63 29.41
C LEU A 114 -3.48 8.79 28.82
N GLU A 115 -3.38 7.57 29.30
CA GLU A 115 -2.55 6.50 28.74
C GLU A 115 -3.52 5.43 28.22
N MET A 116 -3.31 4.97 27.00
CA MET A 116 -4.08 3.86 26.44
C MET A 116 -3.28 2.57 26.61
N ALA A 117 -3.82 1.63 27.38
CA ALA A 117 -3.29 0.27 27.39
C ALA A 117 -3.63 -0.40 26.07
N ILE A 118 -2.64 -0.64 25.23
CA ILE A 118 -2.78 -1.36 23.96
C ILE A 118 -2.20 -2.76 24.13
N ASN A 119 -3.00 -3.78 23.78
CA ASN A 119 -2.50 -5.14 23.75
C ASN A 119 -1.49 -5.30 22.58
N GLY A 120 -0.22 -5.49 22.93
CA GLY A 120 0.88 -5.52 21.96
C GLY A 120 0.79 -6.69 20.96
N GLU A 121 0.22 -7.82 21.33
CA GLU A 121 0.07 -8.96 20.42
C GLU A 121 -1.04 -8.72 19.41
N ILE A 122 -2.18 -8.17 19.85
CA ILE A 122 -3.26 -7.77 18.95
C ILE A 122 -2.77 -6.68 18.00
N TRP A 123 -2.05 -5.69 18.54
CA TRP A 123 -1.47 -4.62 17.74
C TRP A 123 -0.58 -5.16 16.62
N LYS A 124 0.44 -5.96 16.96
CA LYS A 124 1.38 -6.55 16.00
C LYS A 124 0.65 -7.32 14.89
N ARG A 125 -0.35 -8.12 15.25
CA ARG A 125 -1.13 -8.90 14.31
C ARG A 125 -1.91 -8.01 13.35
N GLN A 126 -2.53 -6.94 13.84
CA GLN A 126 -3.36 -6.04 13.02
C GLN A 126 -2.55 -5.11 12.12
N ILE A 127 -1.28 -4.83 12.47
CA ILE A 127 -0.43 -3.94 11.66
C ILE A 127 0.50 -4.69 10.70
N ASP A 128 0.52 -6.00 10.68
CA ASP A 128 1.41 -6.72 9.78
C ASP A 128 1.00 -6.47 8.32
N PRO A 129 1.87 -5.82 7.51
CA PRO A 129 1.52 -5.40 6.17
C PRO A 129 1.14 -6.56 5.24
N GLN A 130 1.65 -7.76 5.47
CA GLN A 130 1.32 -8.92 4.64
C GLN A 130 -0.14 -9.37 4.76
N TYR A 131 -0.80 -9.06 5.88
CA TYR A 131 -2.21 -9.40 6.13
C TYR A 131 -3.17 -8.22 5.91
N TRP A 132 -2.62 -7.02 5.77
CA TRP A 132 -3.42 -5.81 5.68
C TRP A 132 -3.26 -5.05 4.37
N LEU A 133 -2.01 -4.88 3.87
CA LEU A 133 -1.77 -4.17 2.63
C LEU A 133 -1.98 -5.04 1.40
N GLU A 134 -2.79 -4.54 0.49
CA GLU A 134 -2.92 -5.10 -0.84
C GLU A 134 -1.81 -4.52 -1.72
N PHE A 135 -0.87 -5.36 -2.13
CA PHE A 135 0.18 -4.97 -3.06
C PHE A 135 0.12 -5.86 -4.29
N TYR A 136 -0.29 -5.30 -5.41
CA TYR A 136 -0.37 -6.00 -6.69
C TYR A 136 0.57 -5.38 -7.69
N SER A 137 1.17 -6.22 -8.53
CA SER A 137 2.03 -5.80 -9.62
C SER A 137 1.77 -6.63 -10.87
N ALA A 138 2.04 -6.03 -12.02
CA ALA A 138 2.03 -6.72 -13.31
C ALA A 138 3.14 -6.17 -14.18
N VAL A 139 3.62 -6.99 -15.12
CA VAL A 139 4.72 -6.65 -16.04
C VAL A 139 4.35 -7.06 -17.45
N THR A 140 4.71 -6.25 -18.44
CA THR A 140 4.61 -6.58 -19.85
C THR A 140 5.87 -6.14 -20.59
N THR A 141 6.28 -6.91 -21.59
CA THR A 141 7.40 -6.55 -22.47
C THR A 141 6.86 -6.41 -23.90
N VAL A 142 7.16 -5.31 -24.54
CA VAL A 142 6.66 -4.96 -25.86
C VAL A 142 7.81 -4.50 -26.75
N GLU A 143 7.62 -4.59 -28.06
CA GLU A 143 8.53 -3.99 -29.03
C GLU A 143 8.44 -2.46 -28.96
N ASP A 144 9.54 -1.79 -29.34
CA ASP A 144 9.69 -0.33 -29.24
C ASP A 144 8.62 0.47 -30.01
N ASN A 145 8.02 -0.15 -31.03
CA ASN A 145 6.97 0.43 -31.87
C ASN A 145 5.55 0.14 -31.39
N ALA A 146 5.37 -0.52 -30.25
CA ALA A 146 4.04 -0.89 -29.75
C ALA A 146 3.24 0.35 -29.35
N HIS A 147 1.96 0.36 -29.72
CA HIS A 147 1.05 1.41 -29.29
C HIS A 147 0.80 1.32 -27.77
N PHE A 148 1.08 2.41 -27.04
CA PHE A 148 1.06 2.42 -25.58
C PHE A 148 -0.26 1.94 -24.97
N GLY A 149 -1.40 2.41 -25.48
CA GLY A 149 -2.73 2.05 -24.93
C GLY A 149 -3.04 0.56 -25.06
N GLU A 150 -2.90 0.00 -26.25
CA GLU A 150 -3.26 -1.39 -26.55
C GLU A 150 -2.14 -2.37 -26.18
N GLY A 151 -0.89 -1.99 -26.43
CA GLY A 151 0.26 -2.86 -26.20
C GLY A 151 0.76 -2.89 -24.78
N VAL A 152 0.62 -1.80 -24.02
CA VAL A 152 1.17 -1.65 -22.68
C VAL A 152 0.09 -1.56 -21.63
N PHE A 153 -0.74 -0.50 -21.69
CA PHE A 153 -1.67 -0.18 -20.60
C PHE A 153 -2.78 -1.23 -20.44
N THR A 154 -3.41 -1.64 -21.53
CA THR A 154 -4.51 -2.61 -21.49
C THR A 154 -4.08 -3.97 -20.94
N PRO A 155 -2.99 -4.61 -21.41
CA PRO A 155 -2.50 -5.86 -20.82
C PRO A 155 -2.15 -5.75 -19.34
N LEU A 156 -1.49 -4.68 -18.92
CA LEU A 156 -1.16 -4.46 -17.51
C LEU A 156 -2.42 -4.35 -16.64
N MET A 157 -3.43 -3.61 -17.10
CA MET A 157 -4.69 -3.48 -16.37
C MET A 157 -5.46 -4.79 -16.27
N GLN A 158 -5.44 -5.61 -17.33
CA GLN A 158 -6.04 -6.94 -17.31
C GLN A 158 -5.35 -7.87 -16.33
N GLN A 159 -4.01 -7.87 -16.30
CA GLN A 159 -3.22 -8.68 -15.35
C GLN A 159 -3.48 -8.25 -13.91
N ILE A 160 -3.50 -6.94 -13.61
CA ILE A 160 -3.87 -6.44 -12.27
C ILE A 160 -5.29 -6.85 -11.90
N GLY A 161 -6.24 -6.76 -12.82
CA GLY A 161 -7.61 -7.21 -12.61
C GLY A 161 -7.67 -8.70 -12.26
N ALA A 162 -6.97 -9.54 -13.01
CA ALA A 162 -6.88 -10.97 -12.76
C ALA A 162 -6.20 -11.27 -11.40
N SER A 163 -5.11 -10.58 -11.07
CA SER A 163 -4.41 -10.75 -9.80
C SER A 163 -5.28 -10.42 -8.58
N LYS A 164 -6.18 -9.44 -8.71
CA LYS A 164 -7.13 -9.08 -7.64
C LYS A 164 -8.23 -10.11 -7.44
N LEU A 165 -8.55 -10.91 -8.44
CA LEU A 165 -9.52 -12.00 -8.32
C LEU A 165 -8.93 -13.21 -7.58
N VAL A 166 -7.62 -13.39 -7.66
CA VAL A 166 -6.92 -14.40 -6.89
C VAL A 166 -6.51 -13.75 -5.56
N ARG A 167 -7.19 -14.12 -4.47
CA ARG A 167 -6.91 -13.56 -3.15
C ARG A 167 -5.49 -13.94 -2.71
N VAL A 168 -4.54 -13.04 -2.91
CA VAL A 168 -3.11 -13.26 -2.62
C VAL A 168 -2.79 -12.98 -1.14
N MET A 169 -3.67 -12.27 -0.42
CA MET A 169 -3.46 -11.97 0.99
C MET A 169 -3.80 -13.20 1.84
N PRO A 170 -2.83 -13.78 2.56
CA PRO A 170 -3.12 -14.81 3.52
C PRO A 170 -3.98 -14.24 4.65
N GLN A 171 -4.89 -15.04 5.19
CA GLN A 171 -5.51 -14.71 6.47
C GLN A 171 -4.50 -14.96 7.58
N HIS A 172 -4.53 -14.13 8.62
CA HIS A 172 -3.67 -14.37 9.77
C HIS A 172 -3.99 -15.76 10.37
N PRO A 173 -2.98 -16.64 10.60
CA PRO A 173 -3.20 -18.02 10.99
C PRO A 173 -3.97 -18.14 12.32
N ASP A 174 -3.76 -17.22 13.26
CA ASP A 174 -4.42 -17.24 14.57
C ASP A 174 -5.81 -16.61 14.54
N GLY A 175 -6.23 -16.06 13.38
CA GLY A 175 -7.48 -15.34 13.27
C GLY A 175 -7.53 -14.11 14.21
N GLU A 176 -8.72 -13.74 14.60
CA GLU A 176 -8.98 -12.68 15.58
C GLU A 176 -10.06 -13.18 16.58
N PRO A 177 -9.66 -13.98 17.61
CA PRO A 177 -10.61 -14.65 18.51
C PRO A 177 -11.21 -13.73 19.58
N GLY A 178 -10.64 -12.55 19.79
CA GLY A 178 -11.06 -11.62 20.85
C GLY A 178 -12.33 -10.83 20.54
N TYR A 179 -12.68 -9.93 21.44
CA TYR A 179 -13.84 -9.04 21.27
C TYR A 179 -13.66 -8.14 20.06
N LYS A 180 -14.68 -8.08 19.22
CA LYS A 180 -14.65 -7.26 18.01
C LYS A 180 -14.91 -5.78 18.31
N CYS A 181 -14.23 -4.93 17.55
CA CYS A 181 -14.45 -3.49 17.57
C CYS A 181 -15.92 -3.17 17.25
N SER A 182 -16.60 -2.47 18.16
CA SER A 182 -17.99 -2.08 17.97
C SER A 182 -18.21 -1.13 16.78
N VAL A 183 -17.13 -0.56 16.25
CA VAL A 183 -17.14 0.36 15.10
C VAL A 183 -17.12 -0.39 13.78
N THR A 184 -16.21 -1.34 13.61
CA THR A 184 -16.02 -2.04 12.33
C THR A 184 -16.65 -3.44 12.34
N GLY A 185 -16.74 -4.10 13.49
CA GLY A 185 -17.18 -5.49 13.61
C GLY A 185 -16.17 -6.51 13.07
N GLU A 186 -15.08 -6.06 12.44
CA GLU A 186 -14.12 -6.91 11.75
C GLU A 186 -12.90 -7.22 12.61
N HIS A 187 -12.32 -6.19 13.22
CA HIS A 187 -11.07 -6.31 13.97
C HIS A 187 -11.28 -6.39 15.46
N GLU A 188 -10.35 -7.03 16.16
CA GLU A 188 -10.36 -7.07 17.63
C GLU A 188 -10.10 -5.67 18.21
N VAL A 189 -10.68 -5.43 19.39
CA VAL A 189 -10.37 -4.22 20.15
C VAL A 189 -8.95 -4.27 20.69
N LEU A 190 -8.24 -3.15 20.57
CA LEU A 190 -6.84 -3.03 20.98
C LEU A 190 -6.67 -2.95 22.50
N HIS A 191 -7.65 -2.47 23.22
CA HIS A 191 -7.67 -2.39 24.68
C HIS A 191 -8.49 -3.56 25.21
N ASN A 192 -7.83 -4.62 25.54
CA ASN A 192 -8.47 -5.79 26.12
C ASN A 192 -7.96 -5.94 27.55
N GLU A 193 -8.50 -5.18 28.47
CA GLU A 193 -8.52 -5.59 29.86
C GLU A 193 -9.84 -6.34 30.06
N PRO A 194 -9.81 -7.64 30.42
CA PRO A 194 -11.00 -8.27 30.94
C PRO A 194 -11.39 -7.55 32.22
N SER A 195 -12.57 -6.95 32.20
CA SER A 195 -13.23 -6.39 33.39
C SER A 195 -13.45 -7.48 34.43
#